data_6130e693420fa68139f2edce46f25ce3
#
_entry.id   6130e693420fa68139f2edce46f25ce3
#
_cell.length_a   1.000
_cell.length_b   1.000
_cell.length_c   1.000
_cell.angle_alpha   90.00
_cell.angle_beta   90.00
_cell.angle_gamma   90.00
#
_symmetry.space_group_name_H-M   'P 1'
#
loop_
_entity.id
_entity.type
_entity.pdbx_description
1 polymer ?
#
loop_
_entity_poly.entity_id
_entity_poly.type
_entity_poly.pdbx_seq_one_letter_code
_entity_poly.pdbx_strand_id
1 'polypeptide(L)'
;MYLLGYDIGSSSVKASLVNAESGKCVSSAFFPKTEAEIMAVKPGWAEQNPKNWWENLKLATQAVLAEARVDAADIKAIGISYQMHGLVCVDKDQNVLRPAIIWCDSRAVPYGQKAFETLGEEMCLSHLLNSPGNFTASKLAWIKENEPAVYEKIYKIMLPGDYIAMKLSGTICTTVSGLSEGMFWDFKNNQVADFLMKYYGFDSSLIADIKPTFSEQGRVNAAAAQELGLKEGTPITYRAGDQPNNALSLNVFNPGEIASTAGTSGVVYGVNGAVNYDPKSRVNTFAHVNHTAEQTRLGVLLCINGTGILNSWVKRTVAPEGISYSDMNVLAAQAPIGSAGISILPFGNGAERMLENKEIGCSIQGVNFNQHGKQHIIRAAQEGIVFSFKYGIDIMEQMGIPVQKIHAGKANMFLSPLFRETLAGVTGAVIELYDTDGSVGAAKGAGIGAGIYKDNNEAFATLEKLEIIEPKQADRQAYADAYARWKQYLMQNL
;
A
#
# COMPACT_ATOMS: atom_id res chain seq x y z
N MET A 1 -18.65 -16.69 16.22
CA MET A 1 -17.60 -17.04 15.24
C MET A 1 -16.77 -15.78 14.92
N TYR A 2 -15.44 -15.88 14.94
CA TYR A 2 -14.54 -14.74 14.75
C TYR A 2 -13.47 -15.01 13.69
N LEU A 3 -12.95 -13.92 13.12
CA LEU A 3 -11.85 -13.89 12.18
C LEU A 3 -10.75 -13.02 12.77
N LEU A 4 -9.51 -13.47 12.72
CA LEU A 4 -8.36 -12.73 13.21
C LEU A 4 -7.53 -12.20 12.03
N GLY A 5 -7.34 -10.89 11.98
CA GLY A 5 -6.52 -10.25 10.96
C GLY A 5 -5.31 -9.57 11.55
N TYR A 6 -4.19 -9.72 10.87
CA TYR A 6 -2.93 -9.05 11.19
C TYR A 6 -2.57 -8.04 10.10
N ASP A 7 -1.95 -6.95 10.51
CA ASP A 7 -1.29 -5.99 9.62
C ASP A 7 0.15 -5.77 10.10
N ILE A 8 1.10 -6.29 9.35
CA ILE A 8 2.53 -6.30 9.68
C ILE A 8 3.19 -5.08 9.02
N GLY A 9 3.05 -3.94 9.64
CA GLY A 9 3.68 -2.71 9.16
C GLY A 9 5.13 -2.55 9.60
N SER A 10 5.83 -1.58 9.04
CA SER A 10 7.19 -1.20 9.45
C SER A 10 7.21 -0.42 10.78
N SER A 11 6.15 0.31 11.10
CA SER A 11 6.04 1.08 12.35
C SER A 11 5.46 0.26 13.50
N SER A 12 4.57 -0.68 13.21
CA SER A 12 3.91 -1.52 14.22
C SER A 12 3.26 -2.75 13.58
N VAL A 13 2.95 -3.74 14.40
CA VAL A 13 2.10 -4.88 14.05
C VAL A 13 0.75 -4.69 14.73
N LYS A 14 -0.33 -4.71 13.96
CA LYS A 14 -1.70 -4.59 14.42
C LYS A 14 -2.42 -5.93 14.31
N ALA A 15 -3.22 -6.27 15.31
CA ALA A 15 -4.17 -7.38 15.29
C ALA A 15 -5.59 -6.84 15.47
N SER A 16 -6.56 -7.41 14.74
CA SER A 16 -7.99 -7.11 14.91
C SER A 16 -8.81 -8.39 14.89
N LEU A 17 -9.74 -8.49 15.82
CA LEU A 17 -10.71 -9.58 15.89
C LEU A 17 -12.06 -9.09 15.34
N VAL A 18 -12.55 -9.74 14.30
CA VAL A 18 -13.78 -9.39 13.60
C VAL A 18 -14.83 -10.47 13.86
N ASN A 19 -16.01 -10.07 14.28
CA ASN A 19 -17.17 -10.97 14.32
C ASN A 19 -17.62 -11.25 12.89
N ALA A 20 -17.63 -12.53 12.49
CA ALA A 20 -17.89 -12.93 11.12
C ALA A 20 -19.32 -12.62 10.65
N GLU A 21 -20.30 -12.64 11.55
CA GLU A 21 -21.72 -12.42 11.22
C GLU A 21 -22.04 -10.93 11.07
N SER A 22 -21.58 -10.10 12.02
CA SER A 22 -21.83 -8.66 12.01
C SER A 22 -20.83 -7.87 11.17
N GLY A 23 -19.69 -8.48 10.80
CA GLY A 23 -18.58 -7.81 10.12
C GLY A 23 -17.86 -6.75 10.96
N LYS A 24 -18.22 -6.58 12.24
CA LYS A 24 -17.68 -5.55 13.13
C LYS A 24 -16.38 -6.01 13.80
N CYS A 25 -15.41 -5.10 13.89
CA CYS A 25 -14.24 -5.27 14.73
C CYS A 25 -14.68 -5.21 16.20
N VAL A 26 -14.40 -6.26 16.96
CA VAL A 26 -14.76 -6.37 18.38
C VAL A 26 -13.62 -6.01 19.32
N SER A 27 -12.37 -6.15 18.86
CA SER A 27 -11.17 -5.73 19.57
C SER A 27 -10.03 -5.52 18.58
N SER A 28 -9.13 -4.59 18.92
CA SER A 28 -7.98 -4.25 18.08
C SER A 28 -6.82 -3.76 18.96
N ALA A 29 -5.63 -4.26 18.69
CA ALA A 29 -4.42 -3.83 19.39
C ALA A 29 -3.23 -3.77 18.43
N PHE A 30 -2.26 -2.90 18.73
CA PHE A 30 -1.02 -2.80 17.96
C PHE A 30 0.20 -2.70 18.91
N PHE A 31 1.33 -3.16 18.44
CA PHE A 31 2.61 -3.07 19.14
C PHE A 31 3.75 -2.88 18.14
N PRO A 32 4.85 -2.19 18.53
CA PRO A 32 5.01 -1.49 19.80
C PRO A 32 4.09 -0.26 19.89
N LYS A 33 3.95 0.31 21.07
CA LYS A 33 3.15 1.54 21.31
C LYS A 33 3.86 2.81 20.83
N THR A 34 5.15 2.74 20.66
CA THR A 34 6.00 3.70 19.96
C THR A 34 6.37 3.13 18.59
N GLU A 35 6.79 3.97 17.68
CA GLU A 35 7.22 3.52 16.34
C GLU A 35 8.37 2.51 16.43
N ALA A 36 8.25 1.38 15.70
CA ALA A 36 9.27 0.34 15.68
C ALA A 36 10.57 0.86 15.04
N GLU A 37 11.70 0.42 15.57
CA GLU A 37 13.01 0.81 15.08
C GLU A 37 13.26 0.29 13.65
N ILE A 38 13.81 1.16 12.82
CA ILE A 38 14.41 0.82 11.52
C ILE A 38 15.92 0.98 11.63
N MET A 39 16.67 -0.08 11.39
CA MET A 39 18.12 -0.06 11.40
C MET A 39 18.65 0.56 10.10
N ALA A 40 19.21 1.76 10.18
CA ALA A 40 19.78 2.52 9.06
C ALA A 40 21.31 2.66 9.23
N VAL A 41 22.04 1.57 9.00
CA VAL A 41 23.52 1.51 9.23
C VAL A 41 24.29 2.38 8.26
N LYS A 42 23.72 2.65 7.06
CA LYS A 42 24.27 3.54 6.03
C LYS A 42 23.14 4.38 5.42
N PRO A 43 23.43 5.55 4.86
CA PRO A 43 22.44 6.31 4.12
C PRO A 43 21.73 5.45 3.06
N GLY A 44 20.40 5.51 3.02
CA GLY A 44 19.59 4.74 2.10
C GLY A 44 19.38 3.26 2.47
N TRP A 45 19.97 2.78 3.58
CA TRP A 45 19.68 1.43 4.10
C TRP A 45 18.55 1.46 5.09
N ALA A 46 17.71 0.42 5.04
CA ALA A 46 16.61 0.23 5.99
C ALA A 46 16.36 -1.26 6.22
N GLU A 47 16.59 -1.70 7.43
CA GLU A 47 16.44 -3.09 7.84
C GLU A 47 15.60 -3.21 9.09
N GLN A 48 14.92 -4.34 9.25
CA GLN A 48 14.24 -4.71 10.49
C GLN A 48 14.52 -6.17 10.83
N ASN A 49 14.58 -6.49 12.14
CA ASN A 49 14.68 -7.87 12.56
C ASN A 49 13.28 -8.53 12.50
N PRO A 50 13.06 -9.58 11.68
CA PRO A 50 11.78 -10.26 11.59
C PRO A 50 11.28 -10.86 12.91
N LYS A 51 12.18 -11.17 13.85
CA LYS A 51 11.82 -11.63 15.20
C LYS A 51 11.02 -10.56 15.96
N ASN A 52 11.30 -9.28 15.74
CA ASN A 52 10.55 -8.19 16.36
C ASN A 52 9.10 -8.13 15.86
N TRP A 53 8.86 -8.45 14.59
CA TRP A 53 7.49 -8.55 14.06
C TRP A 53 6.72 -9.67 14.75
N TRP A 54 7.37 -10.83 14.99
CA TRP A 54 6.77 -11.95 15.71
C TRP A 54 6.43 -11.60 17.16
N GLU A 55 7.36 -10.97 17.90
CA GLU A 55 7.11 -10.55 19.28
C GLU A 55 5.98 -9.52 19.38
N ASN A 56 5.93 -8.54 18.48
CA ASN A 56 4.86 -7.56 18.43
C ASN A 56 3.52 -8.20 18.05
N LEU A 57 3.51 -9.18 17.14
CA LEU A 57 2.33 -9.96 16.79
C LEU A 57 1.80 -10.74 17.99
N LYS A 58 2.70 -11.35 18.76
CA LYS A 58 2.36 -12.06 20.00
C LYS A 58 1.66 -11.12 20.99
N LEU A 59 2.26 -9.98 21.28
CA LEU A 59 1.69 -8.98 22.19
C LEU A 59 0.32 -8.46 21.69
N ALA A 60 0.19 -8.19 20.40
CA ALA A 60 -1.07 -7.74 19.81
C ALA A 60 -2.16 -8.81 19.89
N THR A 61 -1.82 -10.08 19.61
CA THR A 61 -2.76 -11.21 19.71
C THR A 61 -3.25 -11.39 21.14
N GLN A 62 -2.35 -11.44 22.11
CA GLN A 62 -2.69 -11.59 23.51
C GLN A 62 -3.58 -10.44 24.01
N ALA A 63 -3.28 -9.20 23.62
CA ALA A 63 -4.07 -8.02 23.99
C ALA A 63 -5.51 -8.10 23.44
N VAL A 64 -5.63 -8.46 22.15
CA VAL A 64 -6.95 -8.60 21.47
C VAL A 64 -7.80 -9.69 22.12
N LEU A 65 -7.21 -10.85 22.42
CA LEU A 65 -7.91 -11.97 23.06
C LEU A 65 -8.35 -11.61 24.47
N ALA A 66 -7.50 -10.95 25.25
CA ALA A 66 -7.80 -10.53 26.61
C ALA A 66 -8.92 -9.49 26.66
N GLU A 67 -8.92 -8.52 25.75
CA GLU A 67 -9.95 -7.48 25.65
C GLU A 67 -11.30 -8.07 25.20
N ALA A 68 -11.29 -8.87 24.13
CA ALA A 68 -12.50 -9.44 23.57
C ALA A 68 -13.14 -10.53 24.46
N ARG A 69 -12.36 -11.19 25.30
CA ARG A 69 -12.77 -12.32 26.18
C ARG A 69 -13.44 -13.44 25.39
N VAL A 70 -12.93 -13.75 24.21
CA VAL A 70 -13.45 -14.81 23.35
C VAL A 70 -12.63 -16.09 23.53
N ASP A 71 -13.27 -17.24 23.30
CA ASP A 71 -12.57 -18.51 23.23
C ASP A 71 -11.76 -18.57 21.91
N ALA A 72 -10.47 -18.90 21.99
CA ALA A 72 -9.62 -19.11 20.82
C ALA A 72 -10.20 -20.16 19.83
N ALA A 73 -11.01 -21.10 20.32
CA ALA A 73 -11.71 -22.08 19.49
C ALA A 73 -12.79 -21.45 18.59
N ASP A 74 -13.23 -20.24 18.89
CA ASP A 74 -14.18 -19.49 18.09
C ASP A 74 -13.54 -18.69 16.96
N ILE A 75 -12.22 -18.58 16.92
CA ILE A 75 -11.46 -18.01 15.80
C ILE A 75 -11.38 -19.06 14.69
N LYS A 76 -12.01 -18.79 13.56
CA LYS A 76 -12.19 -19.77 12.47
C LYS A 76 -11.17 -19.61 11.34
N ALA A 77 -10.57 -18.43 11.19
CA ALA A 77 -9.55 -18.19 10.18
C ALA A 77 -8.65 -17.00 10.54
N ILE A 78 -7.45 -17.01 9.99
CA ILE A 78 -6.43 -15.96 10.14
C ILE A 78 -6.07 -15.40 8.78
N GLY A 79 -5.99 -14.05 8.68
CA GLY A 79 -5.50 -13.31 7.52
C GLY A 79 -4.32 -12.41 7.87
N ILE A 80 -3.43 -12.19 6.90
CA ILE A 80 -2.20 -11.44 7.09
C ILE A 80 -2.06 -10.39 5.99
N SER A 81 -2.05 -9.12 6.38
CA SER A 81 -1.55 -8.00 5.61
C SER A 81 -0.11 -7.70 6.03
N TYR A 82 0.72 -7.23 5.12
CA TYR A 82 2.12 -6.98 5.43
C TYR A 82 2.73 -5.87 4.57
N GLN A 83 3.77 -5.18 5.11
CA GLN A 83 4.59 -4.23 4.36
C GLN A 83 5.18 -4.89 3.11
N MET A 84 4.98 -4.26 1.95
CA MET A 84 5.37 -4.82 0.65
C MET A 84 6.89 -4.83 0.42
N HIS A 85 7.34 -5.61 -0.56
CA HIS A 85 8.68 -5.59 -1.15
C HIS A 85 9.85 -5.94 -0.22
N GLY A 86 9.57 -6.33 1.02
CA GLY A 86 10.60 -6.76 1.96
C GLY A 86 11.24 -8.09 1.54
N LEU A 87 12.49 -8.33 1.95
CA LEU A 87 13.19 -9.59 1.72
C LEU A 87 13.60 -10.20 3.05
N VAL A 88 13.03 -11.36 3.37
CA VAL A 88 13.44 -12.24 4.47
C VAL A 88 14.10 -13.48 3.88
N CYS A 89 15.27 -13.86 4.39
CA CYS A 89 16.00 -15.05 3.99
C CYS A 89 16.06 -16.05 5.14
N VAL A 90 15.67 -17.30 4.90
CA VAL A 90 15.68 -18.36 5.90
C VAL A 90 16.49 -19.57 5.44
N ASP A 91 17.08 -20.28 6.40
CA ASP A 91 17.75 -21.58 6.19
C ASP A 91 16.75 -22.76 6.19
N LYS A 92 17.27 -23.98 6.06
CA LYS A 92 16.46 -25.22 6.06
C LYS A 92 15.75 -25.47 7.39
N ASP A 93 16.27 -24.92 8.48
CA ASP A 93 15.68 -25.03 9.82
C ASP A 93 14.72 -23.86 10.10
N GLN A 94 14.40 -23.06 9.08
CA GLN A 94 13.52 -21.89 9.16
C GLN A 94 14.07 -20.74 10.02
N ASN A 95 15.37 -20.71 10.27
CA ASN A 95 16.00 -19.61 10.96
C ASN A 95 16.25 -18.43 10.01
N VAL A 96 16.01 -17.22 10.50
CA VAL A 96 16.35 -16.00 9.79
C VAL A 96 17.87 -15.84 9.73
N LEU A 97 18.41 -15.69 8.53
CA LEU A 97 19.84 -15.60 8.28
C LEU A 97 20.42 -14.19 8.51
N ARG A 98 19.59 -13.16 8.35
CA ARG A 98 19.96 -11.76 8.49
C ARG A 98 18.72 -10.88 8.74
N PRO A 99 18.87 -9.62 9.21
CA PRO A 99 17.77 -8.66 9.23
C PRO A 99 17.14 -8.50 7.83
N ALA A 100 15.82 -8.34 7.78
CA ALA A 100 15.09 -8.15 6.54
C ALA A 100 15.42 -6.79 5.91
N ILE A 101 15.69 -6.75 4.62
CA ILE A 101 15.78 -5.51 3.86
C ILE A 101 14.35 -5.09 3.54
N ILE A 102 13.88 -3.96 4.12
CA ILE A 102 12.48 -3.53 4.00
C ILE A 102 12.23 -2.60 2.81
N TRP A 103 10.98 -2.21 2.61
CA TRP A 103 10.50 -1.50 1.42
C TRP A 103 11.21 -0.16 1.13
N CYS A 104 11.56 0.60 2.16
CA CYS A 104 12.20 1.93 2.03
C CYS A 104 13.72 1.88 1.87
N ASP A 105 14.33 0.69 1.86
CA ASP A 105 15.76 0.53 1.59
C ASP A 105 16.06 0.76 0.11
N SER A 106 17.09 1.52 -0.20
CA SER A 106 17.46 1.89 -1.57
C SER A 106 18.75 1.22 -2.10
N ARG A 107 19.40 0.34 -1.30
CA ARG A 107 20.69 -0.29 -1.69
C ARG A 107 20.62 -1.12 -2.97
N ALA A 108 19.44 -1.67 -3.28
CA ALA A 108 19.22 -2.53 -4.44
C ALA A 108 18.84 -1.78 -5.73
N VAL A 109 18.62 -0.47 -5.67
CA VAL A 109 18.28 0.36 -6.84
C VAL A 109 19.24 0.15 -8.02
N PRO A 110 20.57 0.16 -7.83
CA PRO A 110 21.51 -0.05 -8.95
C PRO A 110 21.37 -1.42 -9.62
N TYR A 111 21.00 -2.46 -8.85
CA TYR A 111 20.80 -3.82 -9.37
C TYR A 111 19.56 -3.89 -10.26
N GLY A 112 18.47 -3.29 -9.82
CA GLY A 112 17.24 -3.22 -10.61
C GLY A 112 17.40 -2.37 -11.86
N GLN A 113 18.12 -1.24 -11.78
CA GLN A 113 18.40 -0.40 -12.92
C GLN A 113 19.25 -1.14 -13.97
N LYS A 114 20.33 -1.81 -13.54
CA LYS A 114 21.17 -2.60 -14.43
C LYS A 114 20.41 -3.74 -15.10
N ALA A 115 19.51 -4.40 -14.36
CA ALA A 115 18.64 -5.44 -14.94
C ALA A 115 17.71 -4.85 -16.01
N PHE A 116 17.09 -3.71 -15.74
CA PHE A 116 16.21 -3.02 -16.67
C PHE A 116 16.90 -2.60 -17.96
N GLU A 117 18.12 -2.07 -17.86
CA GLU A 117 18.97 -1.69 -19.01
C GLU A 117 19.44 -2.92 -19.80
N THR A 118 19.85 -3.99 -19.11
CA THR A 118 20.46 -5.17 -19.76
C THR A 118 19.42 -6.08 -20.41
N LEU A 119 18.29 -6.31 -19.76
CA LEU A 119 17.19 -7.13 -20.27
C LEU A 119 16.35 -6.38 -21.31
N GLY A 120 16.35 -5.06 -21.24
CA GLY A 120 15.56 -4.14 -22.07
C GLY A 120 14.22 -3.79 -21.42
N GLU A 121 13.84 -2.52 -21.61
CA GLU A 121 12.61 -1.96 -21.05
C GLU A 121 11.38 -2.73 -21.47
N GLU A 122 11.24 -3.04 -22.78
CA GLU A 122 10.09 -3.77 -23.31
C GLU A 122 9.93 -5.15 -22.66
N MET A 123 11.04 -5.90 -22.50
CA MET A 123 11.01 -7.21 -21.85
C MET A 123 10.53 -7.07 -20.40
N CYS A 124 11.13 -6.17 -19.62
CA CYS A 124 10.73 -5.99 -18.23
C CYS A 124 9.29 -5.50 -18.10
N LEU A 125 8.91 -4.47 -18.83
CA LEU A 125 7.58 -3.88 -18.72
C LEU A 125 6.47 -4.79 -19.24
N SER A 126 6.70 -5.56 -20.32
CA SER A 126 5.68 -6.47 -20.86
C SER A 126 5.50 -7.75 -20.03
N HIS A 127 6.52 -8.17 -19.28
CA HIS A 127 6.48 -9.40 -18.50
C HIS A 127 6.27 -9.17 -17.00
N LEU A 128 6.99 -8.19 -16.39
CA LEU A 128 6.87 -7.87 -14.96
C LEU A 128 5.87 -6.73 -14.69
N LEU A 129 5.44 -6.01 -15.72
CA LEU A 129 4.62 -4.79 -15.67
C LEU A 129 5.28 -3.62 -14.92
N ASN A 130 6.55 -3.76 -14.60
CA ASN A 130 7.38 -2.80 -13.86
C ASN A 130 8.84 -2.89 -14.32
N SER A 131 9.61 -1.84 -14.03
CA SER A 131 11.07 -2.01 -13.96
C SER A 131 11.42 -2.84 -12.73
N PRO A 132 12.50 -3.65 -12.76
CA PRO A 132 12.94 -4.43 -11.58
C PRO A 132 13.25 -3.58 -10.33
N GLY A 133 13.60 -2.32 -10.50
CA GLY A 133 13.67 -1.28 -9.47
C GLY A 133 14.29 -1.73 -8.14
N ASN A 134 13.67 -1.28 -7.05
CA ASN A 134 14.09 -1.58 -5.69
C ASN A 134 13.18 -2.64 -5.03
N PHE A 135 12.91 -3.72 -5.74
CA PHE A 135 12.03 -4.78 -5.26
C PHE A 135 12.80 -5.99 -4.71
N THR A 136 12.09 -6.99 -4.23
CA THR A 136 12.64 -8.16 -3.55
C THR A 136 13.71 -8.90 -4.36
N ALA A 137 13.52 -9.05 -5.68
CA ALA A 137 14.49 -9.70 -6.57
C ALA A 137 15.82 -8.94 -6.61
N SER A 138 15.79 -7.62 -6.73
CA SER A 138 16.99 -6.78 -6.73
C SER A 138 17.69 -6.77 -5.37
N LYS A 139 16.95 -6.84 -4.26
CA LYS A 139 17.50 -7.00 -2.91
C LYS A 139 18.23 -8.34 -2.75
N LEU A 140 17.66 -9.42 -3.31
CA LEU A 140 18.33 -10.72 -3.33
C LEU A 140 19.61 -10.71 -4.16
N ALA A 141 19.62 -9.99 -5.30
CA ALA A 141 20.83 -9.82 -6.12
C ALA A 141 21.93 -9.09 -5.34
N TRP A 142 21.56 -8.06 -4.56
CA TRP A 142 22.48 -7.38 -3.68
C TRP A 142 23.09 -8.33 -2.63
N ILE A 143 22.27 -9.18 -1.96
CA ILE A 143 22.75 -10.17 -0.99
C ILE A 143 23.71 -11.16 -1.65
N LYS A 144 23.38 -11.66 -2.84
CA LYS A 144 24.21 -12.60 -3.57
C LYS A 144 25.62 -12.06 -3.82
N GLU A 145 25.73 -10.77 -4.17
CA GLU A 145 27.03 -10.16 -4.46
C GLU A 145 27.77 -9.70 -3.21
N ASN A 146 27.08 -9.13 -2.23
CA ASN A 146 27.71 -8.46 -1.07
C ASN A 146 27.78 -9.34 0.19
N GLU A 147 26.93 -10.36 0.29
CA GLU A 147 26.87 -11.29 1.43
C GLU A 147 26.81 -12.76 0.94
N PRO A 148 27.80 -13.24 0.11
CA PRO A 148 27.73 -14.56 -0.51
C PRO A 148 27.63 -15.69 0.51
N ALA A 149 28.27 -15.59 1.67
CA ALA A 149 28.17 -16.59 2.74
C ALA A 149 26.76 -16.67 3.38
N VAL A 150 25.96 -15.61 3.29
CA VAL A 150 24.54 -15.62 3.65
C VAL A 150 23.74 -16.26 2.52
N TYR A 151 23.99 -15.83 1.27
CA TYR A 151 23.29 -16.31 0.09
C TYR A 151 23.34 -17.83 -0.05
N GLU A 152 24.53 -18.43 0.14
CA GLU A 152 24.75 -19.89 0.05
C GLU A 152 23.92 -20.69 1.07
N LYS A 153 23.52 -20.10 2.17
CA LYS A 153 22.70 -20.74 3.21
C LYS A 153 21.20 -20.58 3.00
N ILE A 154 20.77 -19.73 2.04
CA ILE A 154 19.36 -19.47 1.83
C ILE A 154 18.68 -20.74 1.32
N TYR A 155 17.71 -21.23 2.08
CA TYR A 155 16.81 -22.28 1.64
C TYR A 155 15.62 -21.71 0.89
N LYS A 156 14.99 -20.65 1.45
CA LYS A 156 13.86 -19.94 0.81
C LYS A 156 13.96 -18.44 1.04
N ILE A 157 13.51 -17.70 0.05
CA ILE A 157 13.23 -16.26 0.19
C ILE A 157 11.76 -16.06 0.51
N MET A 158 11.46 -15.01 1.27
CA MET A 158 10.11 -14.72 1.76
C MET A 158 9.84 -13.24 1.76
N LEU A 159 8.59 -12.88 1.58
CA LEU A 159 8.06 -11.58 1.97
C LEU A 159 7.79 -11.55 3.48
N PRO A 160 7.61 -10.39 4.10
CA PRO A 160 7.32 -10.30 5.54
C PRO A 160 6.10 -11.14 5.97
N GLY A 161 5.02 -11.14 5.17
CA GLY A 161 3.83 -11.95 5.45
C GLY A 161 4.07 -13.45 5.30
N ASP A 162 4.93 -13.87 4.36
CA ASP A 162 5.31 -15.28 4.19
C ASP A 162 6.05 -15.78 5.43
N TYR A 163 6.97 -14.97 5.96
CA TYR A 163 7.67 -15.28 7.19
C TYR A 163 6.73 -15.43 8.40
N ILE A 164 5.77 -14.52 8.56
CA ILE A 164 4.79 -14.60 9.65
C ILE A 164 3.92 -15.85 9.50
N ALA A 165 3.46 -16.18 8.28
CA ALA A 165 2.68 -17.40 8.04
C ALA A 165 3.49 -18.67 8.32
N MET A 166 4.77 -18.69 7.94
CA MET A 166 5.71 -19.78 8.29
C MET A 166 5.85 -19.89 9.81
N LYS A 167 6.03 -18.81 10.54
CA LYS A 167 6.12 -18.82 12.01
C LYS A 167 4.85 -19.36 12.68
N LEU A 168 3.68 -19.01 12.13
CA LEU A 168 2.40 -19.50 12.64
C LEU A 168 2.19 -20.99 12.36
N SER A 169 2.64 -21.51 11.19
CA SER A 169 2.24 -22.83 10.72
C SER A 169 3.37 -23.85 10.53
N GLY A 170 4.61 -23.41 10.38
CA GLY A 170 5.72 -24.22 9.89
C GLY A 170 5.67 -24.46 8.38
N THR A 171 4.62 -24.04 7.67
CA THR A 171 4.47 -24.21 6.23
C THR A 171 5.11 -23.03 5.49
N ILE A 172 5.92 -23.35 4.46
CA ILE A 172 6.55 -22.34 3.61
C ILE A 172 5.80 -22.30 2.28
N CYS A 173 5.09 -21.21 2.01
CA CYS A 173 4.44 -20.95 0.74
C CYS A 173 4.37 -19.45 0.46
N THR A 174 4.10 -19.09 -0.78
CA THR A 174 3.89 -17.72 -1.25
C THR A 174 2.64 -17.65 -2.14
N THR A 175 2.33 -16.48 -2.70
CA THR A 175 1.20 -16.26 -3.59
C THR A 175 1.65 -15.56 -4.87
N VAL A 176 0.82 -15.61 -5.93
CA VAL A 176 1.08 -14.84 -7.15
C VAL A 176 1.14 -13.34 -6.83
N SER A 177 0.26 -12.84 -5.93
CA SER A 177 0.30 -11.45 -5.48
C SER A 177 1.67 -11.11 -4.88
N GLY A 178 2.19 -11.95 -3.97
CA GLY A 178 3.51 -11.78 -3.37
C GLY A 178 4.66 -11.88 -4.39
N LEU A 179 4.63 -12.85 -5.28
CA LEU A 179 5.66 -12.98 -6.32
C LEU A 179 5.66 -11.76 -7.26
N SER A 180 4.49 -11.23 -7.60
CA SER A 180 4.38 -10.07 -8.49
C SER A 180 5.01 -8.81 -7.88
N GLU A 181 4.75 -8.54 -6.59
CA GLU A 181 5.36 -7.40 -5.90
C GLU A 181 6.87 -7.58 -5.65
N GLY A 182 7.33 -8.83 -5.64
CA GLY A 182 8.76 -9.18 -5.53
C GLY A 182 9.52 -9.14 -6.86
N MET A 183 8.86 -8.93 -7.99
CA MET A 183 9.37 -9.04 -9.36
C MET A 183 9.75 -10.49 -9.75
N PHE A 184 9.09 -11.47 -9.19
CA PHE A 184 9.29 -12.89 -9.51
C PHE A 184 8.16 -13.49 -10.36
N TRP A 185 7.16 -12.70 -10.81
CA TRP A 185 6.05 -13.18 -11.62
C TRP A 185 6.07 -12.60 -13.03
N ASP A 186 5.96 -13.49 -14.01
CA ASP A 186 5.83 -13.16 -15.43
C ASP A 186 4.35 -13.20 -15.82
N PHE A 187 3.73 -12.03 -15.94
CA PHE A 187 2.31 -11.89 -16.27
C PHE A 187 1.97 -12.33 -17.70
N LYS A 188 2.93 -12.21 -18.63
CA LYS A 188 2.72 -12.60 -20.03
C LYS A 188 2.61 -14.11 -20.19
N ASN A 189 3.42 -14.85 -19.43
CA ASN A 189 3.49 -16.31 -19.50
C ASN A 189 2.78 -16.98 -18.31
N ASN A 190 2.27 -16.21 -17.35
CA ASN A 190 1.58 -16.66 -16.13
C ASN A 190 2.38 -17.71 -15.35
N GLN A 191 3.64 -17.39 -15.05
CA GLN A 191 4.60 -18.25 -14.37
C GLN A 191 5.65 -17.44 -13.60
N VAL A 192 6.55 -18.12 -12.88
CA VAL A 192 7.74 -17.49 -12.29
C VAL A 192 8.56 -16.82 -13.39
N ALA A 193 9.10 -15.62 -13.12
CA ALA A 193 9.88 -14.84 -14.08
C ALA A 193 11.29 -15.43 -14.29
N ASP A 194 11.35 -16.58 -14.96
CA ASP A 194 12.58 -17.34 -15.21
C ASP A 194 13.67 -16.51 -15.89
N PHE A 195 13.29 -15.57 -16.76
CA PHE A 195 14.26 -14.71 -17.44
C PHE A 195 15.00 -13.81 -16.46
N LEU A 196 14.31 -13.27 -15.45
CA LEU A 196 14.92 -12.44 -14.40
C LEU A 196 15.71 -13.30 -13.41
N MET A 197 15.17 -14.49 -13.05
CA MET A 197 15.90 -15.47 -12.24
C MET A 197 17.23 -15.88 -12.89
N LYS A 198 17.23 -16.16 -14.19
CA LYS A 198 18.45 -16.50 -14.97
C LYS A 198 19.40 -15.31 -15.06
N TYR A 199 18.89 -14.11 -15.27
CA TYR A 199 19.71 -12.90 -15.33
C TYR A 199 20.53 -12.70 -14.06
N TYR A 200 19.88 -12.82 -12.88
CA TYR A 200 20.55 -12.72 -11.59
C TYR A 200 21.30 -14.02 -11.19
N GLY A 201 21.10 -15.10 -11.93
CA GLY A 201 21.66 -16.41 -11.61
C GLY A 201 21.11 -16.98 -10.31
N PHE A 202 19.80 -16.85 -10.09
CA PHE A 202 19.09 -17.43 -8.96
C PHE A 202 18.65 -18.85 -9.29
N ASP A 203 18.71 -19.74 -8.29
CA ASP A 203 18.12 -21.06 -8.38
C ASP A 203 16.61 -20.98 -8.15
N SER A 204 15.81 -21.69 -8.95
CA SER A 204 14.37 -21.71 -8.83
C SER A 204 13.87 -22.30 -7.51
N SER A 205 14.69 -23.15 -6.87
CA SER A 205 14.40 -23.72 -5.54
C SER A 205 14.28 -22.68 -4.43
N LEU A 206 14.79 -21.44 -4.64
CA LEU A 206 14.64 -20.34 -3.69
C LEU A 206 13.19 -19.86 -3.55
N ILE A 207 12.36 -20.07 -4.58
CA ILE A 207 10.95 -19.71 -4.57
C ILE A 207 10.15 -20.76 -3.78
N ALA A 208 9.27 -20.29 -2.92
CA ALA A 208 8.37 -21.14 -2.15
C ALA A 208 7.20 -21.68 -3.01
N ASP A 209 6.50 -22.70 -2.52
CA ASP A 209 5.29 -23.24 -3.18
C ASP A 209 4.23 -22.16 -3.31
N ILE A 210 3.61 -22.07 -4.50
CA ILE A 210 2.61 -21.04 -4.79
C ILE A 210 1.23 -21.53 -4.38
N LYS A 211 0.52 -20.73 -3.58
CA LYS A 211 -0.87 -20.95 -3.19
C LYS A 211 -1.76 -19.81 -3.68
N PRO A 212 -3.04 -20.06 -3.96
CA PRO A 212 -3.99 -18.96 -4.21
C PRO A 212 -4.09 -18.01 -3.01
N THR A 213 -4.30 -16.72 -3.27
CA THR A 213 -4.40 -15.69 -2.23
C THR A 213 -5.53 -15.99 -1.22
N PHE A 214 -6.68 -16.42 -1.71
CA PHE A 214 -7.82 -16.88 -0.91
C PHE A 214 -7.86 -18.40 -0.87
N SER A 215 -7.03 -19.00 -0.03
CA SER A 215 -6.98 -20.47 0.16
C SER A 215 -6.29 -20.82 1.47
N GLU A 216 -6.41 -22.06 1.92
CA GLU A 216 -5.64 -22.55 3.06
C GLU A 216 -4.14 -22.58 2.72
N GLN A 217 -3.37 -21.78 3.43
CA GLN A 217 -1.93 -21.57 3.24
C GLN A 217 -1.09 -22.17 4.38
N GLY A 218 -1.76 -22.76 5.34
CA GLY A 218 -1.18 -23.42 6.52
C GLY A 218 -2.15 -23.39 7.69
N ARG A 219 -1.79 -24.03 8.78
CA ARG A 219 -2.56 -24.08 10.02
C ARG A 219 -1.66 -23.76 11.20
N VAL A 220 -2.20 -23.06 12.18
CA VAL A 220 -1.47 -22.75 13.43
C VAL A 220 -0.94 -24.04 14.04
N ASN A 221 0.39 -24.13 14.22
CA ASN A 221 1.04 -25.26 14.85
C ASN A 221 0.99 -25.17 16.38
N ALA A 222 1.35 -26.28 17.06
CA ALA A 222 1.28 -26.37 18.53
C ALA A 222 2.12 -25.28 19.23
N ALA A 223 3.32 -24.96 18.72
CA ALA A 223 4.20 -23.98 19.34
C ALA A 223 3.60 -22.55 19.22
N ALA A 224 3.14 -22.16 18.04
CA ALA A 224 2.48 -20.87 17.83
C ALA A 224 1.17 -20.77 18.62
N ALA A 225 0.40 -21.85 18.69
CA ALA A 225 -0.82 -21.91 19.51
C ALA A 225 -0.54 -21.61 20.97
N GLN A 226 0.49 -22.21 21.52
CA GLN A 226 0.92 -22.00 22.90
C GLN A 226 1.43 -20.58 23.16
N GLU A 227 2.28 -20.04 22.26
CA GLU A 227 2.86 -18.71 22.41
C GLU A 227 1.81 -17.58 22.30
N LEU A 228 0.84 -17.75 21.41
CA LEU A 228 -0.13 -16.71 21.06
C LEU A 228 -1.45 -16.83 21.84
N GLY A 229 -1.72 -17.98 22.48
CA GLY A 229 -3.02 -18.28 23.07
C GLY A 229 -4.09 -18.58 22.01
N LEU A 230 -3.69 -19.08 20.85
CA LEU A 230 -4.59 -19.48 19.77
C LEU A 230 -4.89 -21.00 19.84
N LYS A 231 -5.90 -21.43 19.09
CA LYS A 231 -6.18 -22.85 18.92
C LYS A 231 -5.27 -23.45 17.85
N GLU A 232 -4.59 -24.55 18.17
CA GLU A 232 -3.88 -25.36 17.17
C GLU A 232 -4.84 -25.80 16.07
N GLY A 233 -4.35 -25.77 14.82
CA GLY A 233 -5.13 -26.15 13.65
C GLY A 233 -6.00 -25.01 13.07
N THR A 234 -6.04 -23.82 13.68
CA THR A 234 -6.72 -22.65 13.07
C THR A 234 -6.10 -22.33 11.70
N PRO A 235 -6.88 -22.31 10.60
CA PRO A 235 -6.33 -22.12 9.27
C PRO A 235 -5.91 -20.68 9.00
N ILE A 236 -4.82 -20.50 8.25
CA ILE A 236 -4.39 -19.24 7.65
C ILE A 236 -4.86 -19.26 6.21
N THR A 237 -5.76 -18.36 5.84
CA THR A 237 -6.51 -18.47 4.57
C THR A 237 -6.44 -17.25 3.68
N TYR A 238 -5.67 -16.25 4.09
CA TYR A 238 -5.45 -15.03 3.31
C TYR A 238 -4.10 -14.39 3.64
N ARG A 239 -3.41 -13.92 2.60
CA ARG A 239 -2.21 -13.13 2.73
C ARG A 239 -2.00 -12.22 1.53
N ALA A 240 -1.74 -10.92 1.77
CA ALA A 240 -1.41 -9.95 0.73
C ALA A 240 -0.58 -8.78 1.28
N GLY A 241 0.13 -8.09 0.41
CA GLY A 241 0.77 -6.82 0.73
C GLY A 241 -0.23 -5.77 1.22
N ASP A 242 0.26 -4.78 1.96
CA ASP A 242 -0.59 -3.77 2.62
C ASP A 242 -1.42 -2.93 1.64
N GLN A 243 -0.90 -2.60 0.45
CA GLN A 243 -1.64 -1.78 -0.51
C GLN A 243 -2.80 -2.54 -1.19
N PRO A 244 -2.61 -3.75 -1.77
CA PRO A 244 -3.73 -4.55 -2.25
C PRO A 244 -4.70 -4.96 -1.14
N ASN A 245 -4.22 -5.18 0.09
CA ASN A 245 -5.08 -5.44 1.24
C ASN A 245 -5.87 -4.21 1.69
N ASN A 246 -5.28 -3.00 1.63
CA ASN A 246 -6.03 -1.77 1.90
C ASN A 246 -7.16 -1.56 0.88
N ALA A 247 -6.90 -1.85 -0.39
CA ALA A 247 -7.94 -1.84 -1.42
C ALA A 247 -9.06 -2.85 -1.10
N LEU A 248 -8.70 -4.09 -0.72
CA LEU A 248 -9.66 -5.08 -0.23
C LEU A 248 -10.46 -4.54 0.96
N SER A 249 -9.80 -3.93 1.96
CA SER A 249 -10.48 -3.43 3.17
C SER A 249 -11.56 -2.37 2.86
N LEU A 250 -11.37 -1.65 1.77
CA LEU A 250 -12.28 -0.64 1.21
C LEU A 250 -13.29 -1.23 0.19
N ASN A 251 -13.37 -2.57 0.08
CA ASN A 251 -14.21 -3.27 -0.89
C ASN A 251 -13.94 -2.86 -2.35
N VAL A 252 -12.66 -2.75 -2.70
CA VAL A 252 -12.19 -2.44 -4.06
C VAL A 252 -11.64 -3.72 -4.68
N PHE A 253 -12.38 -4.30 -5.64
CA PHE A 253 -12.09 -5.60 -6.28
C PHE A 253 -12.20 -5.56 -7.79
N ASN A 254 -12.96 -4.61 -8.34
CA ASN A 254 -13.33 -4.62 -9.75
C ASN A 254 -12.59 -3.55 -10.53
N PRO A 255 -12.39 -3.78 -11.85
CA PRO A 255 -11.80 -2.77 -12.72
C PRO A 255 -12.55 -1.45 -12.66
N GLY A 256 -11.80 -0.35 -12.57
CA GLY A 256 -12.36 1.01 -12.44
C GLY A 256 -12.66 1.47 -11.02
N GLU A 257 -12.57 0.59 -10.03
CA GLU A 257 -12.64 0.97 -8.62
C GLU A 257 -11.26 1.43 -8.13
N ILE A 258 -11.24 2.47 -7.31
CA ILE A 258 -10.04 3.10 -6.76
C ILE A 258 -10.11 3.07 -5.23
N ALA A 259 -9.04 2.63 -4.61
CA ALA A 259 -8.77 2.88 -3.19
C ALA A 259 -7.78 4.04 -3.05
N SER A 260 -7.99 4.92 -2.07
CA SER A 260 -7.09 6.04 -1.83
C SER A 260 -6.83 6.26 -0.35
N THR A 261 -5.58 6.62 -0.04
CA THR A 261 -5.18 7.13 1.28
C THR A 261 -4.42 8.43 1.10
N ALA A 262 -4.50 9.32 2.11
CA ALA A 262 -3.84 10.62 2.07
C ALA A 262 -3.30 10.96 3.46
N GLY A 263 -2.34 10.15 3.93
CA GLY A 263 -1.58 10.34 5.16
C GLY A 263 -0.40 11.29 4.96
N THR A 264 0.74 11.02 5.59
CA THR A 264 2.00 11.76 5.37
C THR A 264 2.36 11.78 3.89
N SER A 265 2.33 10.62 3.24
CA SER A 265 2.29 10.43 1.79
C SER A 265 0.89 10.00 1.36
N GLY A 266 0.59 10.13 0.06
CA GLY A 266 -0.66 9.71 -0.55
C GLY A 266 -0.50 8.45 -1.37
N VAL A 267 -1.60 7.70 -1.50
CA VAL A 267 -1.68 6.52 -2.36
C VAL A 267 -2.98 6.58 -3.17
N VAL A 268 -2.85 6.28 -4.45
CA VAL A 268 -3.97 5.94 -5.33
C VAL A 268 -3.73 4.53 -5.83
N TYR A 269 -4.69 3.64 -5.62
CA TYR A 269 -4.62 2.24 -6.02
C TYR A 269 -5.84 1.89 -6.87
N GLY A 270 -5.64 1.68 -8.17
CA GLY A 270 -6.71 1.36 -9.10
C GLY A 270 -6.68 -0.10 -9.52
N VAL A 271 -7.85 -0.73 -9.68
CA VAL A 271 -7.95 -2.08 -10.22
C VAL A 271 -8.10 -2.05 -11.73
N ASN A 272 -7.25 -2.80 -12.43
CA ASN A 272 -7.30 -3.01 -13.88
C ASN A 272 -7.69 -4.46 -14.22
N GLY A 273 -8.53 -4.64 -15.22
CA GLY A 273 -8.98 -5.95 -15.72
C GLY A 273 -8.15 -6.50 -16.88
N ALA A 274 -7.14 -5.78 -17.34
CA ALA A 274 -6.28 -6.17 -18.46
C ALA A 274 -4.80 -6.14 -18.06
N VAL A 275 -4.00 -7.01 -18.66
CA VAL A 275 -2.55 -6.97 -18.54
C VAL A 275 -2.05 -5.73 -19.28
N ASN A 276 -1.68 -4.71 -18.51
CA ASN A 276 -1.23 -3.43 -19.03
C ASN A 276 -0.22 -2.79 -18.09
N TYR A 277 0.61 -1.90 -18.61
CA TYR A 277 1.65 -1.19 -17.86
C TYR A 277 1.80 0.25 -18.38
N ASP A 278 2.36 1.14 -17.57
CA ASP A 278 2.75 2.47 -18.02
C ASP A 278 4.10 2.39 -18.76
N PRO A 279 4.20 2.80 -20.04
CA PRO A 279 5.44 2.73 -20.82
C PRO A 279 6.60 3.53 -20.19
N LYS A 280 6.29 4.51 -19.35
CA LYS A 280 7.28 5.34 -18.65
C LYS A 280 7.56 4.87 -17.21
N SER A 281 6.96 3.75 -16.79
CA SER A 281 7.11 3.19 -15.44
C SER A 281 6.83 4.19 -14.31
N ARG A 282 5.85 5.09 -14.52
CA ARG A 282 5.44 6.14 -13.55
C ARG A 282 4.55 5.63 -12.43
N VAL A 283 3.98 4.44 -12.59
CA VAL A 283 3.18 3.72 -11.61
C VAL A 283 3.68 2.28 -11.49
N ASN A 284 3.32 1.59 -10.43
CA ASN A 284 3.61 0.18 -10.28
C ASN A 284 2.36 -0.66 -10.54
N THR A 285 2.51 -1.82 -11.17
CA THR A 285 1.41 -2.73 -11.44
C THR A 285 1.72 -4.11 -10.84
N PHE A 286 0.84 -4.63 -9.98
CA PHE A 286 0.98 -5.91 -9.30
C PHE A 286 -0.29 -6.74 -9.43
N ALA A 287 -0.22 -8.04 -9.15
CA ALA A 287 -1.41 -8.86 -9.03
C ALA A 287 -2.25 -8.40 -7.83
N HIS A 288 -3.51 -8.05 -8.07
CA HIS A 288 -4.45 -7.72 -7.00
C HIS A 288 -4.85 -9.00 -6.24
N VAL A 289 -5.45 -8.85 -5.06
CA VAL A 289 -5.79 -9.97 -4.16
C VAL A 289 -6.67 -11.05 -4.81
N ASN A 290 -7.54 -10.68 -5.73
CA ASN A 290 -8.44 -11.58 -6.46
C ASN A 290 -7.98 -11.89 -7.91
N HIS A 291 -6.70 -11.67 -8.21
CA HIS A 291 -6.13 -12.10 -9.48
C HIS A 291 -6.02 -13.61 -9.55
N THR A 292 -6.46 -14.19 -10.66
CA THR A 292 -6.29 -15.61 -10.99
C THR A 292 -5.85 -15.75 -12.44
N ALA A 293 -5.47 -16.96 -12.84
CA ALA A 293 -5.13 -17.26 -14.24
C ALA A 293 -6.31 -17.02 -15.19
N GLU A 294 -7.54 -17.26 -14.71
CA GLU A 294 -8.77 -17.14 -15.49
C GLU A 294 -9.33 -15.71 -15.45
N GLN A 295 -9.00 -14.95 -14.43
CA GLN A 295 -9.54 -13.60 -14.23
C GLN A 295 -8.43 -12.62 -13.87
N THR A 296 -7.99 -11.85 -14.85
CA THR A 296 -7.01 -10.77 -14.63
C THR A 296 -7.57 -9.70 -13.72
N ARG A 297 -6.88 -9.45 -12.61
CA ARG A 297 -7.11 -8.34 -11.68
C ARG A 297 -5.75 -7.80 -11.26
N LEU A 298 -5.42 -6.63 -11.74
CA LEU A 298 -4.14 -5.99 -11.46
C LEU A 298 -4.38 -4.73 -10.64
N GLY A 299 -3.56 -4.53 -9.62
CA GLY A 299 -3.53 -3.30 -8.85
C GLY A 299 -2.49 -2.34 -9.42
N VAL A 300 -2.92 -1.19 -9.86
CA VAL A 300 -2.05 -0.10 -10.31
C VAL A 300 -1.86 0.87 -9.17
N LEU A 301 -0.64 0.92 -8.65
CA LEU A 301 -0.25 1.65 -7.44
C LEU A 301 0.52 2.91 -7.80
N LEU A 302 0.03 4.04 -7.31
CA LEU A 302 0.71 5.33 -7.33
C LEU A 302 0.95 5.81 -5.89
N CYS A 303 2.19 6.13 -5.57
CA CYS A 303 2.56 6.83 -4.34
C CYS A 303 2.89 8.30 -4.64
N ILE A 304 2.50 9.20 -3.72
CA ILE A 304 2.71 10.64 -3.81
C ILE A 304 3.33 11.09 -2.48
N ASN A 305 4.63 11.44 -2.49
CA ASN A 305 5.36 11.76 -1.27
C ASN A 305 4.90 13.11 -0.66
N GLY A 306 4.55 14.07 -1.51
CA GLY A 306 4.17 15.42 -1.12
C GLY A 306 2.68 15.59 -0.75
N THR A 307 2.16 14.81 0.20
CA THR A 307 0.73 14.85 0.57
C THR A 307 0.52 15.53 1.93
N GLY A 308 0.17 14.81 2.95
CA GLY A 308 -0.10 15.35 4.29
C GLY A 308 1.10 16.05 4.92
N ILE A 309 2.31 15.69 4.49
CA ILE A 309 3.54 16.38 4.93
C ILE A 309 3.54 17.84 4.51
N LEU A 310 3.08 18.17 3.30
CA LEU A 310 2.92 19.57 2.86
C LEU A 310 1.84 20.27 3.70
N ASN A 311 0.69 19.64 3.92
CA ASN A 311 -0.38 20.21 4.74
C ASN A 311 0.08 20.47 6.19
N SER A 312 0.86 19.56 6.76
CA SER A 312 1.48 19.72 8.07
C SER A 312 2.52 20.87 8.11
N TRP A 313 3.34 20.98 7.05
CA TRP A 313 4.30 22.07 6.93
C TRP A 313 3.59 23.43 6.84
N VAL A 314 2.57 23.55 6.00
CA VAL A 314 1.76 24.78 5.89
C VAL A 314 1.11 25.16 7.23
N LYS A 315 0.62 24.18 7.99
CA LYS A 315 0.05 24.39 9.32
C LYS A 315 1.07 25.02 10.27
N ARG A 316 2.32 24.53 10.26
CA ARG A 316 3.37 25.01 11.18
C ARG A 316 3.98 26.36 10.78
N THR A 317 4.00 26.68 9.47
CA THR A 317 4.79 27.81 8.94
C THR A 317 3.94 28.96 8.42
N VAL A 318 2.73 28.70 7.92
CA VAL A 318 1.87 29.72 7.27
C VAL A 318 0.62 30.00 8.09
N ALA A 319 -0.02 28.99 8.63
CA ALA A 319 -1.26 29.15 9.37
C ALA A 319 -1.02 29.86 10.72
N PRO A 320 -2.08 30.45 11.33
CA PRO A 320 -1.99 31.02 12.67
C PRO A 320 -1.48 29.98 13.68
N GLU A 321 -0.65 30.44 14.64
CA GLU A 321 -0.13 29.57 15.70
C GLU A 321 -1.27 28.93 16.51
N GLY A 322 -1.13 27.67 16.84
CA GLY A 322 -2.12 26.90 17.62
C GLY A 322 -3.39 26.51 16.88
N ILE A 323 -3.55 26.88 15.61
CA ILE A 323 -4.76 26.55 14.83
C ILE A 323 -4.97 25.02 14.74
N SER A 324 -6.22 24.58 14.88
CA SER A 324 -6.58 23.18 14.59
C SER A 324 -6.63 22.92 13.08
N TYR A 325 -6.53 21.66 12.64
CA TYR A 325 -6.75 21.33 11.21
C TYR A 325 -8.16 21.70 10.75
N SER A 326 -9.16 21.56 11.62
CA SER A 326 -10.55 21.93 11.31
C SER A 326 -10.66 23.44 11.01
N ASP A 327 -10.11 24.28 11.88
CA ASP A 327 -10.15 25.73 11.70
C ASP A 327 -9.29 26.19 10.51
N MET A 328 -8.17 25.50 10.26
CA MET A 328 -7.35 25.72 9.07
C MET A 328 -8.13 25.44 7.78
N ASN A 329 -8.96 24.40 7.75
CA ASN A 329 -9.83 24.10 6.62
C ASN A 329 -10.92 25.18 6.44
N VAL A 330 -11.51 25.69 7.53
CA VAL A 330 -12.47 26.80 7.49
C VAL A 330 -11.80 28.07 6.94
N LEU A 331 -10.57 28.36 7.36
CA LEU A 331 -9.81 29.49 6.83
C LEU A 331 -9.52 29.32 5.32
N ALA A 332 -9.09 28.15 4.90
CA ALA A 332 -8.84 27.83 3.48
C ALA A 332 -10.08 28.00 2.62
N ALA A 333 -11.26 27.64 3.12
CA ALA A 333 -12.54 27.75 2.41
C ALA A 333 -12.95 29.19 2.11
N GLN A 334 -12.36 30.19 2.75
CA GLN A 334 -12.60 31.61 2.45
C GLN A 334 -11.95 32.06 1.12
N ALA A 335 -10.95 31.33 0.62
CA ALA A 335 -10.39 31.61 -0.70
C ALA A 335 -11.23 30.91 -1.79
N PRO A 336 -11.31 31.46 -3.01
CA PRO A 336 -12.05 30.85 -4.12
C PRO A 336 -11.33 29.59 -4.63
N ILE A 337 -12.06 28.75 -5.39
CA ILE A 337 -11.48 27.63 -6.13
C ILE A 337 -10.34 28.14 -7.01
N GLY A 338 -9.21 27.41 -7.02
CA GLY A 338 -7.99 27.79 -7.70
C GLY A 338 -7.21 28.90 -7.02
N SER A 339 -7.55 29.21 -5.72
CA SER A 339 -6.79 30.10 -4.85
C SER A 339 -6.45 31.45 -5.46
N ALA A 340 -7.37 32.04 -6.23
CA ALA A 340 -7.21 33.28 -6.99
C ALA A 340 -5.94 33.29 -7.90
N GLY A 341 -5.52 32.13 -8.41
CA GLY A 341 -4.40 32.00 -9.33
C GLY A 341 -3.09 31.43 -8.73
N ILE A 342 -3.04 31.23 -7.41
CA ILE A 342 -1.87 30.57 -6.80
C ILE A 342 -1.87 29.07 -7.17
N SER A 343 -0.70 28.57 -7.56
CA SER A 343 -0.45 27.13 -7.76
C SER A 343 0.73 26.68 -6.88
N ILE A 344 0.59 25.55 -6.19
CA ILE A 344 1.65 24.93 -5.39
C ILE A 344 1.94 23.53 -5.93
N LEU A 345 3.21 23.28 -6.28
CA LEU A 345 3.72 21.93 -6.59
C LEU A 345 4.15 21.28 -5.27
N PRO A 346 3.56 20.10 -4.88
CA PRO A 346 3.73 19.57 -3.52
C PRO A 346 4.97 18.67 -3.35
N PHE A 347 5.92 18.67 -4.29
CA PHE A 347 6.97 17.66 -4.43
C PHE A 347 8.24 17.91 -3.60
N GLY A 348 8.09 18.51 -2.42
CA GLY A 348 9.20 18.87 -1.52
C GLY A 348 9.72 17.72 -0.64
N ASN A 349 9.34 16.46 -0.92
CA ASN A 349 9.74 15.31 -0.11
C ASN A 349 10.49 14.23 -0.93
N GLY A 350 11.38 14.67 -1.82
CA GLY A 350 12.21 13.81 -2.66
C GLY A 350 11.62 13.52 -4.04
N ALA A 351 12.20 12.52 -4.70
CA ALA A 351 11.84 12.13 -6.05
C ALA A 351 10.43 11.50 -6.10
N GLU A 352 9.70 11.78 -7.17
CA GLU A 352 8.37 11.24 -7.42
C GLU A 352 8.38 10.30 -8.63
N ARG A 353 7.92 9.07 -8.44
CA ARG A 353 7.85 8.10 -9.54
C ARG A 353 6.97 8.59 -10.69
N MET A 354 5.83 9.21 -10.39
CA MET A 354 4.94 9.75 -11.42
C MET A 354 5.56 10.88 -12.26
N LEU A 355 6.68 11.46 -11.80
CA LEU A 355 7.52 12.42 -12.51
C LEU A 355 8.80 11.77 -13.08
N GLU A 356 8.75 10.47 -13.37
CA GLU A 356 9.89 9.70 -13.90
C GLU A 356 11.11 9.75 -12.96
N ASN A 357 10.87 9.71 -11.64
CA ASN A 357 11.83 9.84 -10.54
C ASN A 357 12.60 11.18 -10.50
N LYS A 358 12.05 12.23 -11.11
CA LYS A 358 12.63 13.59 -10.98
C LYS A 358 12.36 14.16 -9.60
N GLU A 359 13.32 14.91 -9.09
CA GLU A 359 13.23 15.67 -7.85
C GLU A 359 13.15 17.16 -8.20
N ILE A 360 11.93 17.72 -8.23
CA ILE A 360 11.68 19.11 -8.63
C ILE A 360 11.42 20.05 -7.45
N GLY A 361 11.28 19.49 -6.25
CA GLY A 361 11.00 20.25 -5.04
C GLY A 361 9.57 20.80 -4.94
N CYS A 362 9.31 21.50 -3.82
CA CYS A 362 8.07 22.24 -3.64
C CYS A 362 8.26 23.67 -4.14
N SER A 363 7.31 24.17 -4.89
CA SER A 363 7.36 25.55 -5.39
C SER A 363 5.97 26.21 -5.40
N ILE A 364 5.94 27.54 -5.30
CA ILE A 364 4.72 28.35 -5.24
C ILE A 364 4.80 29.35 -6.37
N GLN A 365 3.77 29.44 -7.20
CA GLN A 365 3.66 30.38 -8.31
C GLN A 365 2.37 31.20 -8.22
N GLY A 366 2.39 32.38 -8.80
CA GLY A 366 1.21 33.24 -8.96
C GLY A 366 0.86 34.09 -7.75
N VAL A 367 1.76 34.21 -6.75
CA VAL A 367 1.53 35.05 -5.57
C VAL A 367 1.53 36.52 -5.94
N ASN A 368 0.46 37.26 -5.55
CA ASN A 368 0.35 38.71 -5.61
C ASN A 368 0.21 39.24 -4.19
N PHE A 369 1.18 40.04 -3.72
CA PHE A 369 1.24 40.51 -2.35
C PHE A 369 0.09 41.44 -1.92
N ASN A 370 -0.62 42.05 -2.88
CA ASN A 370 -1.77 42.92 -2.61
C ASN A 370 -3.11 42.16 -2.56
N GLN A 371 -3.15 40.90 -3.02
CA GLN A 371 -4.40 40.14 -3.14
C GLN A 371 -4.44 38.89 -2.25
N HIS A 372 -3.27 38.27 -2.02
CA HIS A 372 -3.23 36.94 -1.42
C HIS A 372 -2.86 36.98 0.06
N GLY A 373 -3.71 36.37 0.88
CA GLY A 373 -3.46 36.13 2.29
C GLY A 373 -3.25 34.64 2.61
N LYS A 374 -3.14 34.30 3.90
CA LYS A 374 -2.90 32.96 4.41
C LYS A 374 -3.93 31.96 3.89
N GLN A 375 -5.21 32.34 3.80
CA GLN A 375 -6.29 31.48 3.29
C GLN A 375 -6.02 30.98 1.87
N HIS A 376 -5.46 31.83 1.02
CA HIS A 376 -5.13 31.46 -0.35
C HIS A 376 -3.96 30.46 -0.43
N ILE A 377 -2.91 30.67 0.39
CA ILE A 377 -1.76 29.72 0.46
C ILE A 377 -2.20 28.36 1.00
N ILE A 378 -3.01 28.35 2.06
CA ILE A 378 -3.51 27.10 2.67
C ILE A 378 -4.38 26.32 1.67
N ARG A 379 -5.30 27.02 0.99
CA ARG A 379 -6.12 26.41 -0.06
C ARG A 379 -5.29 25.89 -1.23
N ALA A 380 -4.36 26.71 -1.74
CA ALA A 380 -3.48 26.31 -2.84
C ALA A 380 -2.63 25.08 -2.52
N ALA A 381 -2.21 24.92 -1.25
CA ALA A 381 -1.49 23.73 -0.81
C ALA A 381 -2.38 22.48 -0.87
N GLN A 382 -3.61 22.53 -0.34
CA GLN A 382 -4.53 21.41 -0.41
C GLN A 382 -4.96 21.10 -1.86
N GLU A 383 -5.23 22.13 -2.67
CA GLU A 383 -5.51 21.96 -4.11
C GLU A 383 -4.31 21.35 -4.84
N GLY A 384 -3.08 21.80 -4.57
CA GLY A 384 -1.86 21.26 -5.16
C GLY A 384 -1.65 19.78 -4.84
N ILE A 385 -1.94 19.36 -3.60
CA ILE A 385 -1.96 17.95 -3.21
C ILE A 385 -3.00 17.18 -4.05
N VAL A 386 -4.23 17.66 -4.13
CA VAL A 386 -5.30 17.02 -4.91
C VAL A 386 -4.94 16.96 -6.39
N PHE A 387 -4.36 18.02 -6.96
CA PHE A 387 -3.95 18.04 -8.36
C PHE A 387 -2.82 17.05 -8.66
N SER A 388 -1.96 16.76 -7.70
CA SER A 388 -0.99 15.68 -7.84
C SER A 388 -1.66 14.29 -7.88
N PHE A 389 -2.72 14.06 -7.08
CA PHE A 389 -3.57 12.87 -7.19
C PHE A 389 -4.23 12.78 -8.58
N LYS A 390 -4.82 13.90 -9.06
CA LYS A 390 -5.44 13.92 -10.39
C LYS A 390 -4.44 13.65 -11.51
N TYR A 391 -3.20 14.18 -11.40
CA TYR A 391 -2.14 13.88 -12.36
C TYR A 391 -1.79 12.38 -12.40
N GLY A 392 -1.72 11.73 -11.25
CA GLY A 392 -1.55 10.28 -11.18
C GLY A 392 -2.77 9.50 -11.71
N ILE A 393 -3.98 9.98 -11.43
CA ILE A 393 -5.22 9.42 -11.99
C ILE A 393 -5.24 9.57 -13.52
N ASP A 394 -4.78 10.70 -14.09
CA ASP A 394 -4.65 10.86 -15.55
C ASP A 394 -3.76 9.77 -16.16
N ILE A 395 -2.70 9.34 -15.47
CA ILE A 395 -1.83 8.24 -15.92
C ILE A 395 -2.60 6.92 -15.90
N MET A 396 -3.38 6.65 -14.86
CA MET A 396 -4.22 5.45 -14.77
C MET A 396 -5.32 5.43 -15.85
N GLU A 397 -5.94 6.58 -16.14
CA GLU A 397 -6.92 6.72 -17.22
C GLU A 397 -6.29 6.43 -18.59
N GLN A 398 -5.05 6.86 -18.84
CA GLN A 398 -4.28 6.51 -20.05
C GLN A 398 -3.99 4.99 -20.14
N MET A 399 -3.92 4.30 -19.02
CA MET A 399 -3.80 2.84 -18.96
C MET A 399 -5.16 2.11 -19.11
N GLY A 400 -6.25 2.84 -19.34
CA GLY A 400 -7.59 2.27 -19.52
C GLY A 400 -8.35 1.97 -18.24
N ILE A 401 -8.00 2.61 -17.12
CA ILE A 401 -8.72 2.51 -15.85
C ILE A 401 -9.67 3.71 -15.73
N PRO A 402 -10.98 3.56 -16.01
CA PRO A 402 -11.94 4.65 -15.87
C PRO A 402 -12.19 4.91 -14.37
N VAL A 403 -11.91 6.12 -13.90
CA VAL A 403 -12.09 6.49 -12.50
C VAL A 403 -13.51 7.04 -12.30
N GLN A 404 -14.39 6.22 -11.76
CA GLN A 404 -15.78 6.61 -11.49
C GLN A 404 -16.04 6.77 -9.98
N LYS A 405 -15.33 6.00 -9.16
CA LYS A 405 -15.54 5.96 -7.72
C LYS A 405 -14.21 5.82 -6.99
N ILE A 406 -14.04 6.60 -5.93
CA ILE A 406 -12.87 6.55 -5.05
C ILE A 406 -13.34 6.16 -3.65
N HIS A 407 -12.83 5.04 -3.14
CA HIS A 407 -13.06 4.58 -1.79
C HIS A 407 -11.90 5.00 -0.89
N ALA A 408 -12.18 5.52 0.28
CA ALA A 408 -11.16 5.94 1.24
C ALA A 408 -11.61 5.73 2.68
N GLY A 409 -10.64 5.60 3.59
CA GLY A 409 -10.90 5.69 5.02
C GLY A 409 -11.21 7.12 5.43
N LYS A 410 -12.14 7.33 6.38
CA LYS A 410 -12.41 8.65 6.96
C LYS A 410 -11.29 9.04 7.94
N ALA A 411 -10.12 9.35 7.40
CA ALA A 411 -8.91 9.65 8.16
C ALA A 411 -8.00 10.65 7.40
N ASN A 412 -7.06 11.26 8.10
CA ASN A 412 -6.02 12.11 7.54
C ASN A 412 -6.58 13.26 6.67
N MET A 413 -6.07 13.46 5.45
CA MET A 413 -6.55 14.52 4.54
C MET A 413 -8.02 14.34 4.14
N PHE A 414 -8.54 13.09 4.13
CA PHE A 414 -9.98 12.85 3.89
C PHE A 414 -10.89 13.38 5.00
N LEU A 415 -10.35 13.86 6.13
CA LEU A 415 -11.10 14.64 7.12
C LEU A 415 -11.37 16.08 6.67
N SER A 416 -10.61 16.62 5.71
CA SER A 416 -10.83 17.95 5.15
C SER A 416 -11.97 17.94 4.13
N PRO A 417 -13.08 18.67 4.34
CA PRO A 417 -14.12 18.86 3.34
C PRO A 417 -13.57 19.43 2.03
N LEU A 418 -12.67 20.42 2.14
CA LEU A 418 -12.04 21.05 0.99
C LEU A 418 -11.25 20.05 0.14
N PHE A 419 -10.46 19.17 0.76
CA PHE A 419 -9.71 18.13 0.07
C PHE A 419 -10.66 17.19 -0.70
N ARG A 420 -11.71 16.70 -0.04
CA ARG A 420 -12.68 15.76 -0.64
C ARG A 420 -13.46 16.39 -1.80
N GLU A 421 -13.97 17.61 -1.60
CA GLU A 421 -14.74 18.34 -2.61
C GLU A 421 -13.88 18.69 -3.83
N THR A 422 -12.62 19.10 -3.60
CA THR A 422 -11.66 19.36 -4.68
C THR A 422 -11.37 18.09 -5.47
N LEU A 423 -11.13 16.96 -4.78
CA LEU A 423 -10.84 15.68 -5.43
C LEU A 423 -12.05 15.19 -6.25
N ALA A 424 -13.25 15.23 -5.67
CA ALA A 424 -14.48 14.90 -6.41
C ALA A 424 -14.69 15.83 -7.61
N GLY A 425 -14.52 17.15 -7.41
CA GLY A 425 -14.73 18.16 -8.45
C GLY A 425 -13.78 18.03 -9.63
N VAL A 426 -12.47 17.78 -9.37
CA VAL A 426 -11.47 17.71 -10.46
C VAL A 426 -11.44 16.34 -11.15
N THR A 427 -11.81 15.26 -10.46
CA THR A 427 -11.86 13.91 -11.06
C THR A 427 -13.21 13.60 -11.70
N GLY A 428 -14.27 14.21 -11.21
CA GLY A 428 -15.64 13.85 -11.55
C GLY A 428 -16.11 12.55 -10.86
N ALA A 429 -15.30 11.96 -9.99
CA ALA A 429 -15.59 10.72 -9.30
C ALA A 429 -16.38 10.96 -8.00
N VAL A 430 -17.24 10.01 -7.65
CA VAL A 430 -17.88 9.96 -6.33
C VAL A 430 -16.87 9.43 -5.32
N ILE A 431 -16.74 10.08 -4.16
CA ILE A 431 -15.89 9.62 -3.06
C ILE A 431 -16.77 9.00 -1.99
N GLU A 432 -16.47 7.76 -1.61
CA GLU A 432 -17.13 7.04 -0.52
C GLU A 432 -16.15 6.83 0.63
N LEU A 433 -16.52 7.27 1.85
CA LEU A 433 -15.71 7.15 3.04
C LEU A 433 -16.20 6.02 3.95
N TYR A 434 -15.25 5.26 4.48
CA TYR A 434 -15.49 4.07 5.29
C TYR A 434 -14.71 4.10 6.61
N ASP A 435 -15.17 3.31 7.59
CA ASP A 435 -14.44 3.01 8.83
C ASP A 435 -13.88 1.59 8.75
N THR A 436 -12.64 1.47 8.31
CA THR A 436 -11.93 0.20 8.17
C THR A 436 -10.42 0.42 8.18
N ASP A 437 -9.67 -0.65 8.38
CA ASP A 437 -8.20 -0.65 8.33
C ASP A 437 -7.64 -1.97 7.78
N GLY A 438 -6.29 -2.04 7.63
CA GLY A 438 -5.61 -3.17 7.04
C GLY A 438 -5.84 -4.48 7.78
N SER A 439 -5.85 -4.48 9.12
CA SER A 439 -6.05 -5.70 9.91
C SER A 439 -7.48 -6.22 9.86
N VAL A 440 -8.48 -5.31 9.83
CA VAL A 440 -9.89 -5.66 9.60
C VAL A 440 -10.08 -6.23 8.19
N GLY A 441 -9.45 -5.62 7.18
CA GLY A 441 -9.44 -6.13 5.82
C GLY A 441 -8.85 -7.54 5.72
N ALA A 442 -7.70 -7.77 6.37
CA ALA A 442 -7.06 -9.09 6.41
C ALA A 442 -7.97 -10.15 7.07
N ALA A 443 -8.68 -9.81 8.16
CA ALA A 443 -9.65 -10.70 8.79
C ALA A 443 -10.79 -11.07 7.83
N LYS A 444 -11.36 -10.09 7.12
CA LYS A 444 -12.41 -10.34 6.12
C LYS A 444 -11.89 -11.16 4.93
N GLY A 445 -10.67 -10.89 4.47
CA GLY A 445 -9.98 -11.70 3.46
C GLY A 445 -9.83 -13.15 3.90
N ALA A 446 -9.50 -13.39 5.19
CA ALA A 446 -9.46 -14.73 5.75
C ALA A 446 -10.83 -15.42 5.73
N GLY A 447 -11.91 -14.70 6.01
CA GLY A 447 -13.27 -15.22 5.93
C GLY A 447 -13.65 -15.67 4.51
N ILE A 448 -13.21 -14.94 3.48
CA ILE A 448 -13.37 -15.33 2.08
C ILE A 448 -12.56 -16.60 1.79
N GLY A 449 -11.26 -16.61 2.13
CA GLY A 449 -10.38 -17.74 1.88
C GLY A 449 -10.74 -19.02 2.63
N ALA A 450 -11.45 -18.90 3.76
CA ALA A 450 -11.97 -20.03 4.53
C ALA A 450 -13.36 -20.49 4.08
N GLY A 451 -13.98 -19.82 3.09
CA GLY A 451 -15.35 -20.10 2.65
C GLY A 451 -16.42 -19.78 3.69
N ILE A 452 -16.10 -18.96 4.69
CA ILE A 452 -17.08 -18.43 5.67
C ILE A 452 -17.96 -17.39 4.99
N TYR A 453 -17.38 -16.57 4.13
CA TYR A 453 -18.08 -15.72 3.18
C TYR A 453 -18.00 -16.34 1.79
N LYS A 454 -19.14 -16.38 1.11
CA LYS A 454 -19.25 -16.90 -0.24
C LYS A 454 -18.41 -16.11 -1.25
N ASP A 455 -18.40 -14.79 -1.08
CA ASP A 455 -17.71 -13.85 -1.95
C ASP A 455 -17.42 -12.52 -1.23
N ASN A 456 -16.81 -11.58 -1.94
CA ASN A 456 -16.53 -10.25 -1.41
C ASN A 456 -17.81 -9.45 -1.10
N ASN A 457 -18.91 -9.65 -1.82
CA ASN A 457 -20.16 -8.94 -1.54
C ASN A 457 -20.69 -9.29 -0.15
N GLU A 458 -20.66 -10.59 0.20
CA GLU A 458 -21.05 -11.04 1.54
C GLU A 458 -20.08 -10.54 2.61
N ALA A 459 -18.76 -10.64 2.38
CA ALA A 459 -17.75 -10.21 3.34
C ALA A 459 -17.84 -8.71 3.67
N PHE A 460 -18.27 -7.89 2.72
CA PHE A 460 -18.36 -6.44 2.86
C PHE A 460 -19.81 -5.91 2.91
N ALA A 461 -20.82 -6.78 2.98
CA ALA A 461 -22.22 -6.37 3.09
C ALA A 461 -22.51 -5.46 4.30
N THR A 462 -21.72 -5.62 5.37
CA THR A 462 -21.83 -4.84 6.61
C THR A 462 -20.88 -3.65 6.68
N LEU A 463 -20.10 -3.39 5.62
CA LEU A 463 -19.21 -2.24 5.56
C LEU A 463 -20.04 -0.97 5.37
N GLU A 464 -20.12 -0.16 6.43
CA GLU A 464 -20.94 1.05 6.46
C GLU A 464 -20.23 2.21 5.73
N LYS A 465 -20.96 2.84 4.81
CA LYS A 465 -20.53 4.10 4.21
C LYS A 465 -20.82 5.24 5.19
N LEU A 466 -19.76 5.85 5.69
CA LEU A 466 -19.87 6.96 6.64
C LEU A 466 -20.27 8.26 5.96
N GLU A 467 -19.83 8.47 4.72
CA GLU A 467 -20.09 9.71 3.97
C GLU A 467 -19.91 9.46 2.47
N ILE A 468 -20.73 10.14 1.66
CA ILE A 468 -20.64 10.14 0.21
C ILE A 468 -20.45 11.59 -0.25
N ILE A 469 -19.44 11.85 -1.05
CA ILE A 469 -19.16 13.16 -1.63
C ILE A 469 -19.31 13.07 -3.15
N GLU A 470 -20.32 13.74 -3.66
CA GLU A 470 -20.58 13.83 -5.10
C GLU A 470 -19.92 15.08 -5.70
N PRO A 471 -19.42 14.99 -6.96
CA PRO A 471 -18.89 16.16 -7.65
C PRO A 471 -20.01 17.19 -7.92
N LYS A 472 -19.78 18.44 -7.50
CA LYS A 472 -20.71 19.53 -7.75
C LYS A 472 -20.54 20.02 -9.18
N GLN A 473 -21.58 19.89 -10.00
CA GLN A 473 -21.54 20.29 -11.40
C GLN A 473 -21.20 21.80 -11.59
N ALA A 474 -21.67 22.64 -10.68
CA ALA A 474 -21.42 24.10 -10.71
C ALA A 474 -19.93 24.44 -10.57
N ASP A 475 -19.15 23.62 -9.85
CA ASP A 475 -17.74 23.90 -9.54
C ASP A 475 -16.77 23.25 -10.55
N ARG A 476 -17.29 22.38 -11.43
CA ARG A 476 -16.48 21.55 -12.32
C ARG A 476 -15.53 22.35 -13.22
N GLN A 477 -16.03 23.42 -13.83
CA GLN A 477 -15.22 24.25 -14.74
C GLN A 477 -14.10 24.97 -13.95
N ALA A 478 -14.42 25.51 -12.78
CA ALA A 478 -13.43 26.19 -11.94
C ALA A 478 -12.29 25.27 -11.50
N TYR A 479 -12.61 24.02 -11.11
CA TYR A 479 -11.59 23.02 -10.79
C TYR A 479 -10.79 22.58 -12.03
N ALA A 480 -11.43 22.42 -13.19
CA ALA A 480 -10.74 22.09 -14.45
C ALA A 480 -9.73 23.17 -14.84
N ASP A 481 -10.13 24.45 -14.77
CA ASP A 481 -9.26 25.58 -15.06
C ASP A 481 -8.09 25.69 -14.07
N ALA A 482 -8.35 25.47 -12.79
CA ALA A 482 -7.33 25.47 -11.74
C ALA A 482 -6.32 24.33 -11.96
N TYR A 483 -6.79 23.11 -12.27
CA TYR A 483 -5.93 21.98 -12.58
C TYR A 483 -5.11 22.19 -13.86
N ALA A 484 -5.72 22.72 -14.92
CA ALA A 484 -5.01 23.02 -16.16
C ALA A 484 -3.84 23.99 -15.94
N ARG A 485 -4.07 25.05 -15.16
CA ARG A 485 -3.05 26.03 -14.76
C ARG A 485 -1.94 25.38 -13.94
N TRP A 486 -2.29 24.58 -12.93
CA TRP A 486 -1.35 23.83 -12.12
C TRP A 486 -0.52 22.84 -12.98
N LYS A 487 -1.16 22.11 -13.89
CA LYS A 487 -0.48 21.17 -14.80
C LYS A 487 0.46 21.88 -15.75
N GLN A 488 0.07 23.04 -16.28
CA GLN A 488 0.97 23.87 -17.10
C GLN A 488 2.21 24.29 -16.30
N TYR A 489 2.02 24.68 -15.03
CA TYR A 489 3.14 25.02 -14.16
C TYR A 489 4.02 23.81 -13.86
N LEU A 490 3.45 22.64 -13.62
CA LEU A 490 4.21 21.39 -13.45
C LEU A 490 5.08 21.13 -14.69
N MET A 491 4.52 21.22 -15.91
CA MET A 491 5.25 20.97 -17.16
C MET A 491 6.43 21.92 -17.39
N GLN A 492 6.37 23.13 -16.86
CA GLN A 492 7.48 24.10 -16.93
C GLN A 492 8.64 23.76 -15.98
N ASN A 493 8.41 22.92 -14.98
CA ASN A 493 9.40 22.51 -13.98
C ASN A 493 9.93 21.08 -14.20
N LEU A 494 9.39 20.36 -15.17
CA LEU A 494 9.85 19.04 -15.61
C LEU A 494 10.86 19.16 -16.75
#